data_0fce380bf1b955e44c01f3dd1fb13cc4
#
_entry.id   0fce380bf1b955e44c01f3dd1fb13cc4
#
_cell.length_a   1.000
_cell.length_b   1.000
_cell.length_c   1.000
_cell.angle_alpha   90.00
_cell.angle_beta   90.00
_cell.angle_gamma   90.00
#
_symmetry.space_group_name_H-M   'P 1'
#
loop_
_entity.id
_entity.type
_entity.pdbx_description
1 polymer ?
#
loop_
_entity_poly.entity_id
_entity_poly.type
_entity_poly.pdbx_seq_one_letter_code
_entity_poly.pdbx_strand_id
1 'polypeptide(L)'
;MTASARPPIAYGSRAWFDLVGATSLTLGAERFHDALLELVGALIDHSARWVIRFSDVALPEVMSTHGVPSDVVEHYNASCASIDPFAAHWRLHLETGVRALSRFEGAVGSVDPYPYNQAFKPAANVTDEMGLFVSTIGRSSLGLFLERETGEFTDEELEIARLAFPTVDGLHRAHIGRLFERVQRGDSASPAFLDGSVLVQDRHGVEIHSTAAWRSAAQADPRIMDAVQAMAGEGAECLDDGILTCDVLDRYFPLAPEGRLFALAPYSADPEERTAAIERASLLARLNPREREVFNLILAGGSTSSISKVLSLAKGTVKNYKLAIYRASGLTSERALIQKYGVRG
;
A
#
# COMPACT_ATOMS: atom_id res chain seq x y z
N MET A 1 -8.85 18.38 -27.94
CA MET A 1 -8.57 19.73 -27.40
C MET A 1 -7.74 19.50 -26.14
N THR A 2 -6.42 19.60 -26.25
CA THR A 2 -5.49 19.50 -25.12
C THR A 2 -5.74 20.70 -24.20
N ALA A 3 -6.20 20.45 -22.97
CA ALA A 3 -6.26 21.48 -21.95
C ALA A 3 -4.83 22.06 -21.80
N SER A 4 -4.69 23.37 -22.01
CA SER A 4 -3.43 24.08 -21.83
C SER A 4 -2.96 23.82 -20.39
N ALA A 5 -1.92 23.01 -20.24
CA ALA A 5 -1.33 22.72 -18.93
C ALA A 5 -0.90 24.05 -18.30
N ARG A 6 -1.39 24.34 -17.12
CA ARG A 6 -0.97 25.50 -16.34
C ARG A 6 0.52 25.30 -15.98
N PRO A 7 1.39 26.32 -16.17
CA PRO A 7 2.79 26.14 -15.80
C PRO A 7 2.90 25.79 -14.30
N PRO A 8 3.84 24.92 -13.92
CA PRO A 8 4.06 24.56 -12.53
C PRO A 8 4.30 25.79 -11.64
N ILE A 9 3.77 25.77 -10.43
CA ILE A 9 4.03 26.78 -9.41
C ILE A 9 5.33 26.43 -8.66
N ALA A 10 6.03 27.46 -8.17
CA ALA A 10 7.21 27.19 -7.35
C ALA A 10 6.83 26.69 -5.95
N TYR A 11 7.49 25.63 -5.49
CA TYR A 11 7.39 25.15 -4.11
C TYR A 11 7.78 26.27 -3.12
N GLY A 12 7.00 26.42 -2.04
CA GLY A 12 7.21 27.50 -1.05
C GLY A 12 6.74 28.88 -1.50
N SER A 13 6.17 29.03 -2.70
CA SER A 13 5.57 30.28 -3.16
C SER A 13 4.24 30.57 -2.44
N ARG A 14 3.75 31.81 -2.55
CA ARG A 14 2.41 32.16 -2.05
C ARG A 14 1.34 31.25 -2.66
N ALA A 15 1.40 31.00 -3.96
CA ALA A 15 0.44 30.13 -4.64
C ALA A 15 0.44 28.69 -4.09
N TRP A 16 1.62 28.18 -3.71
CA TRP A 16 1.73 26.89 -3.01
C TRP A 16 1.01 26.92 -1.66
N PHE A 17 1.27 27.91 -0.81
CA PHE A 17 0.61 28.00 0.49
C PHE A 17 -0.90 28.24 0.39
N ASP A 18 -1.36 29.00 -0.61
CA ASP A 18 -2.79 29.18 -0.89
C ASP A 18 -3.46 27.84 -1.24
N LEU A 19 -2.78 26.97 -2.03
CA LEU A 19 -3.28 25.63 -2.35
C LEU A 19 -3.25 24.68 -1.13
N VAL A 20 -2.20 24.73 -0.31
CA VAL A 20 -2.14 23.96 0.96
C VAL A 20 -3.32 24.35 1.85
N GLY A 21 -3.59 25.66 1.98
CA GLY A 21 -4.75 26.16 2.70
C GLY A 21 -6.08 25.66 2.14
N ALA A 22 -6.26 25.73 0.82
CA ALA A 22 -7.48 25.23 0.15
C ALA A 22 -7.65 23.71 0.35
N THR A 23 -6.59 22.94 0.22
CA THR A 23 -6.60 21.48 0.45
C THR A 23 -6.97 21.17 1.91
N SER A 24 -6.45 21.93 2.88
CA SER A 24 -6.75 21.73 4.30
C SER A 24 -8.24 21.91 4.64
N LEU A 25 -8.96 22.72 3.88
CA LEU A 25 -10.41 22.90 4.03
C LEU A 25 -11.23 21.69 3.55
N THR A 26 -10.62 20.76 2.85
CA THR A 26 -11.27 19.52 2.38
C THR A 26 -11.04 18.32 3.31
N LEU A 27 -10.35 18.52 4.44
CA LEU A 27 -10.11 17.44 5.42
C LEU A 27 -11.41 16.80 5.89
N GLY A 28 -11.49 15.48 5.81
CA GLY A 28 -12.68 14.70 6.13
C GLY A 28 -13.74 14.66 5.03
N ALA A 29 -13.56 15.34 3.88
CA ALA A 29 -14.48 15.29 2.76
C ALA A 29 -14.06 14.21 1.74
N GLU A 30 -15.01 13.66 0.98
CA GLU A 30 -14.77 12.66 -0.06
C GLU A 30 -13.75 13.11 -1.12
N ARG A 31 -13.80 14.37 -1.50
CA ARG A 31 -12.92 14.98 -2.52
C ARG A 31 -11.51 15.32 -2.01
N PHE A 32 -11.15 14.95 -0.79
CA PHE A 32 -9.84 15.32 -0.21
C PHE A 32 -8.67 14.82 -1.04
N HIS A 33 -8.70 13.57 -1.48
CA HIS A 33 -7.59 12.98 -2.25
C HIS A 33 -7.44 13.62 -3.63
N ASP A 34 -8.54 14.05 -4.26
CA ASP A 34 -8.48 14.82 -5.50
C ASP A 34 -7.83 16.18 -5.29
N ALA A 35 -8.17 16.88 -4.18
CA ALA A 35 -7.55 18.15 -3.83
C ALA A 35 -6.06 17.97 -3.47
N LEU A 36 -5.71 16.87 -2.81
CA LEU A 36 -4.32 16.54 -2.49
C LEU A 36 -3.52 16.23 -3.75
N LEU A 37 -4.12 15.54 -4.71
CA LEU A 37 -3.52 15.24 -6.01
C LEU A 37 -3.37 16.52 -6.88
N GLU A 38 -4.32 17.46 -6.79
CA GLU A 38 -4.18 18.79 -7.37
C GLU A 38 -3.03 19.59 -6.79
N LEU A 39 -2.87 19.54 -5.45
CA LEU A 39 -1.76 20.20 -4.75
C LEU A 39 -0.40 19.70 -5.28
N VAL A 40 -0.22 18.39 -5.40
CA VAL A 40 1.01 17.79 -5.95
C VAL A 40 1.18 18.14 -7.43
N GLY A 41 0.14 17.98 -8.22
CA GLY A 41 0.14 18.25 -9.65
C GLY A 41 0.41 19.72 -10.01
N ALA A 42 0.13 20.66 -9.09
CA ALA A 42 0.45 22.07 -9.32
C ALA A 42 1.97 22.36 -9.32
N LEU A 43 2.79 21.48 -8.71
CA LEU A 43 4.24 21.65 -8.63
C LEU A 43 5.00 21.09 -9.82
N ILE A 44 4.41 20.13 -10.54
CA ILE A 44 5.13 19.27 -11.47
C ILE A 44 4.28 19.12 -12.74
N ASP A 45 4.91 19.31 -13.88
CA ASP A 45 4.26 19.13 -15.18
C ASP A 45 3.89 17.66 -15.39
N HIS A 46 2.65 17.42 -15.81
CA HIS A 46 2.07 16.08 -15.98
C HIS A 46 0.90 16.10 -16.97
N SER A 47 0.59 14.96 -17.57
CA SER A 47 -0.54 14.79 -18.50
C SER A 47 -1.77 14.17 -17.84
N ALA A 48 -1.58 13.25 -16.91
CA ALA A 48 -2.66 12.56 -16.22
C ALA A 48 -2.34 12.29 -14.74
N ARG A 49 -3.36 11.94 -13.97
CA ARG A 49 -3.26 11.73 -12.53
C ARG A 49 -4.12 10.56 -12.09
N TRP A 50 -3.63 9.79 -11.09
CA TRP A 50 -4.36 8.68 -10.49
C TRP A 50 -4.27 8.73 -8.97
N VAL A 51 -5.29 8.21 -8.32
CA VAL A 51 -5.24 7.75 -6.93
C VAL A 51 -5.44 6.25 -6.94
N ILE A 52 -4.44 5.51 -6.50
CA ILE A 52 -4.48 4.05 -6.48
C ILE A 52 -4.24 3.57 -5.05
N ARG A 53 -5.08 2.66 -4.57
CA ARG A 53 -4.89 1.99 -3.29
C ARG A 53 -4.04 0.74 -3.49
N PHE A 54 -2.99 0.61 -2.70
CA PHE A 54 -2.13 -0.55 -2.65
C PHE A 54 -2.32 -1.30 -1.34
N SER A 55 -2.20 -2.62 -1.40
CA SER A 55 -2.29 -3.53 -0.26
C SER A 55 -1.20 -4.58 -0.36
N ASP A 56 -0.79 -5.15 0.78
CA ASP A 56 0.12 -6.28 0.81
C ASP A 56 -0.55 -7.62 0.45
N VAL A 57 -1.89 -7.67 0.47
CA VAL A 57 -2.68 -8.90 0.25
C VAL A 57 -3.62 -8.86 -0.95
N ALA A 58 -3.85 -7.69 -1.57
CA ALA A 58 -4.77 -7.52 -2.68
C ALA A 58 -4.10 -6.84 -3.89
N LEU A 59 -4.71 -6.95 -5.06
CA LEU A 59 -4.31 -6.19 -6.23
C LEU A 59 -4.55 -4.69 -6.02
N PRO A 60 -3.80 -3.82 -6.72
CA PRO A 60 -4.06 -2.39 -6.73
C PRO A 60 -5.50 -2.09 -7.14
N GLU A 61 -6.09 -1.08 -6.50
CA GLU A 61 -7.44 -0.62 -6.78
C GLU A 61 -7.42 0.86 -7.15
N VAL A 62 -7.92 1.16 -8.35
CA VAL A 62 -8.03 2.53 -8.84
C VAL A 62 -9.19 3.23 -8.11
N MET A 63 -8.88 4.27 -7.36
CA MET A 63 -9.85 5.05 -6.57
C MET A 63 -10.42 6.21 -7.38
N SER A 64 -9.56 6.97 -8.06
CA SER A 64 -9.95 8.06 -8.96
C SER A 64 -8.88 8.33 -10.00
N THR A 65 -9.28 8.94 -11.12
CA THR A 65 -8.39 9.35 -12.20
C THR A 65 -8.79 10.71 -12.79
N HIS A 66 -7.79 11.44 -13.30
CA HIS A 66 -7.99 12.71 -13.99
C HIS A 66 -7.13 12.75 -15.26
N GLY A 67 -7.77 13.00 -16.39
CA GLY A 67 -7.09 13.02 -17.68
C GLY A 67 -6.77 11.64 -18.25
N VAL A 68 -7.30 10.57 -17.67
CA VAL A 68 -7.08 9.19 -18.09
C VAL A 68 -8.32 8.68 -18.84
N PRO A 69 -8.18 8.14 -20.04
CA PRO A 69 -9.27 7.47 -20.75
C PRO A 69 -9.77 6.22 -20.02
N SER A 70 -11.07 5.92 -20.10
CA SER A 70 -11.68 4.77 -19.40
C SER A 70 -11.13 3.42 -19.85
N ASP A 71 -10.80 3.27 -21.13
CA ASP A 71 -10.20 2.07 -21.70
C ASP A 71 -8.79 1.80 -21.16
N VAL A 72 -8.03 2.84 -20.81
CA VAL A 72 -6.74 2.73 -20.13
C VAL A 72 -6.93 2.21 -18.70
N VAL A 73 -7.94 2.72 -17.96
CA VAL A 73 -8.29 2.22 -16.62
C VAL A 73 -8.70 0.76 -16.65
N GLU A 74 -9.56 0.38 -17.62
CA GLU A 74 -9.98 -1.01 -17.83
C GLU A 74 -8.78 -1.92 -18.16
N HIS A 75 -7.87 -1.45 -19.04
CA HIS A 75 -6.64 -2.18 -19.37
C HIS A 75 -5.72 -2.36 -18.16
N TYR A 76 -5.54 -1.30 -17.36
CA TYR A 76 -4.76 -1.40 -16.12
C TYR A 76 -5.32 -2.48 -15.20
N ASN A 77 -6.63 -2.42 -14.89
CA ASN A 77 -7.28 -3.37 -13.99
C ASN A 77 -7.21 -4.82 -14.51
N ALA A 78 -7.35 -5.01 -15.83
CA ALA A 78 -7.39 -6.35 -16.44
C ALA A 78 -6.01 -6.98 -16.64
N SER A 79 -4.97 -6.18 -16.92
CA SER A 79 -3.70 -6.70 -17.42
C SER A 79 -2.45 -6.18 -16.71
N CYS A 80 -2.52 -5.03 -16.05
CA CYS A 80 -1.33 -4.36 -15.52
C CYS A 80 -1.25 -4.39 -13.99
N ALA A 81 -2.38 -4.38 -13.29
CA ALA A 81 -2.43 -4.31 -11.83
C ALA A 81 -1.66 -5.45 -11.12
N SER A 82 -1.65 -6.67 -11.70
CA SER A 82 -0.94 -7.82 -11.14
C SER A 82 0.59 -7.75 -11.29
N ILE A 83 1.06 -6.99 -12.29
CA ILE A 83 2.50 -6.83 -12.62
C ILE A 83 3.01 -5.42 -12.31
N ASP A 84 2.23 -4.61 -11.61
CA ASP A 84 2.57 -3.24 -11.25
C ASP A 84 3.80 -3.20 -10.32
N PRO A 85 4.92 -2.56 -10.74
CA PRO A 85 6.14 -2.49 -9.95
C PRO A 85 5.98 -1.66 -8.67
N PHE A 86 5.08 -0.69 -8.65
CA PHE A 86 4.76 0.07 -7.45
C PHE A 86 4.04 -0.79 -6.41
N ALA A 87 3.10 -1.63 -6.83
CA ALA A 87 2.43 -2.59 -5.96
C ALA A 87 3.42 -3.61 -5.38
N ALA A 88 4.31 -4.13 -6.22
CA ALA A 88 5.35 -5.04 -5.79
C ALA A 88 6.34 -4.37 -4.81
N HIS A 89 6.72 -3.11 -5.07
CA HIS A 89 7.55 -2.31 -4.16
C HIS A 89 6.87 -2.12 -2.81
N TRP A 90 5.58 -1.72 -2.81
CA TRP A 90 4.82 -1.56 -1.56
C TRP A 90 4.79 -2.85 -0.74
N ARG A 91 4.46 -3.98 -1.36
CA ARG A 91 4.43 -5.29 -0.67
C ARG A 91 5.76 -5.69 -0.05
N LEU A 92 6.87 -5.25 -0.66
CA LEU A 92 8.21 -5.59 -0.20
C LEU A 92 8.68 -4.72 0.96
N HIS A 93 8.41 -3.42 0.88
CA HIS A 93 9.07 -2.43 1.71
C HIS A 93 8.12 -1.74 2.67
N LEU A 94 6.82 -1.64 2.35
CA LEU A 94 5.82 -0.85 3.09
C LEU A 94 6.30 0.59 3.34
N GLU A 95 7.08 1.13 2.40
CA GLU A 95 7.72 2.44 2.54
C GLU A 95 6.88 3.55 1.93
N THR A 96 6.62 4.59 2.71
CA THR A 96 6.06 5.84 2.23
C THR A 96 7.13 6.70 1.55
N GLY A 97 6.71 7.63 0.70
CA GLY A 97 7.63 8.54 0.03
C GLY A 97 7.40 8.64 -1.47
N VAL A 98 8.37 9.19 -2.18
CA VAL A 98 8.30 9.47 -3.62
C VAL A 98 9.10 8.44 -4.41
N ARG A 99 8.47 7.90 -5.46
CA ARG A 99 9.08 6.94 -6.40
C ARG A 99 8.71 7.31 -7.83
N ALA A 100 9.66 7.17 -8.76
CA ALA A 100 9.37 7.27 -10.20
C ALA A 100 9.62 5.92 -10.87
N LEU A 101 8.81 5.60 -11.88
CA LEU A 101 8.89 4.34 -12.62
C LEU A 101 10.26 4.15 -13.28
N SER A 102 10.80 5.22 -13.89
CA SER A 102 12.13 5.23 -14.50
C SER A 102 13.27 4.93 -13.52
N ARG A 103 13.04 5.01 -12.20
CA ARG A 103 14.05 4.73 -11.16
C ARG A 103 13.97 3.31 -10.60
N PHE A 104 13.03 2.48 -11.08
CA PHE A 104 13.02 1.05 -10.72
C PHE A 104 14.09 0.27 -11.50
N GLU A 105 14.46 0.71 -12.69
CA GLU A 105 15.47 0.06 -13.51
C GLU A 105 16.87 0.15 -12.87
N GLY A 106 17.51 -1.02 -12.68
CA GLY A 106 18.87 -1.09 -12.16
C GLY A 106 19.04 -0.89 -10.65
N ALA A 107 18.00 -0.55 -9.91
CA ALA A 107 18.08 -0.46 -8.46
C ALA A 107 18.23 -1.86 -7.85
N VAL A 108 19.19 -2.02 -6.92
CA VAL A 108 19.44 -3.31 -6.25
C VAL A 108 18.25 -3.66 -5.35
N GLY A 109 17.61 -4.80 -5.62
CA GLY A 109 16.42 -5.23 -4.92
C GLY A 109 15.12 -4.61 -5.44
N SER A 110 15.16 -3.90 -6.58
CA SER A 110 13.97 -3.42 -7.24
C SER A 110 13.24 -4.56 -7.95
N VAL A 111 11.94 -4.40 -8.07
CA VAL A 111 11.09 -5.20 -8.94
C VAL A 111 11.48 -4.91 -10.38
N ASP A 112 11.46 -5.91 -11.25
CA ASP A 112 11.66 -5.72 -12.68
C ASP A 112 10.43 -4.98 -13.28
N PRO A 113 10.56 -3.72 -13.73
CA PRO A 113 9.44 -2.98 -14.29
C PRO A 113 9.17 -3.35 -15.75
N TYR A 114 9.98 -4.20 -16.38
CA TYR A 114 9.92 -4.47 -17.81
C TYR A 114 8.56 -5.01 -18.28
N PRO A 115 7.94 -6.02 -17.63
CA PRO A 115 6.62 -6.51 -18.05
C PRO A 115 5.56 -5.42 -18.02
N TYR A 116 5.54 -4.61 -16.97
CA TYR A 116 4.63 -3.49 -16.82
C TYR A 116 4.87 -2.40 -17.88
N ASN A 117 6.13 -2.02 -18.10
CA ASN A 117 6.50 -1.03 -19.11
C ASN A 117 6.04 -1.45 -20.53
N GLN A 118 6.10 -2.74 -20.85
CA GLN A 118 5.65 -3.26 -22.14
C GLN A 118 4.12 -3.28 -22.28
N ALA A 119 3.41 -3.55 -21.18
CA ALA A 119 1.96 -3.65 -21.20
C ALA A 119 1.27 -2.28 -21.05
N PHE A 120 1.71 -1.47 -20.08
CA PHE A 120 1.02 -0.25 -19.69
C PHE A 120 1.42 0.99 -20.50
N LYS A 121 2.73 1.27 -20.62
CA LYS A 121 3.19 2.52 -21.28
C LYS A 121 2.63 2.74 -22.69
N PRO A 122 2.62 1.73 -23.58
CA PRO A 122 2.05 1.92 -24.93
C PRO A 122 0.54 2.12 -24.91
N ALA A 123 -0.17 1.43 -24.03
CA ALA A 123 -1.63 1.50 -23.92
C ALA A 123 -2.09 2.86 -23.33
N ALA A 124 -1.36 3.37 -22.35
CA ALA A 124 -1.65 4.64 -21.71
C ALA A 124 -1.03 5.85 -22.43
N ASN A 125 -0.15 5.63 -23.41
CA ASN A 125 0.65 6.68 -24.06
C ASN A 125 1.50 7.45 -23.05
N VAL A 126 2.16 6.74 -22.11
CA VAL A 126 2.91 7.30 -20.99
C VAL A 126 4.37 6.92 -21.12
N THR A 127 5.27 7.88 -20.84
CA THR A 127 6.72 7.64 -20.81
C THR A 127 7.25 7.40 -19.41
N ASP A 128 6.69 8.07 -18.40
CA ASP A 128 7.09 7.89 -17.00
C ASP A 128 5.93 8.18 -16.04
N GLU A 129 6.00 7.59 -14.85
CA GLU A 129 5.05 7.73 -13.76
C GLU A 129 5.80 8.09 -12.47
N MET A 130 5.25 9.00 -11.68
CA MET A 130 5.75 9.33 -10.35
C MET A 130 4.64 9.16 -9.33
N GLY A 131 4.86 8.30 -8.32
CA GLY A 131 3.95 8.03 -7.21
C GLY A 131 4.46 8.60 -5.90
N LEU A 132 3.56 9.25 -5.15
CA LEU A 132 3.75 9.63 -3.75
C LEU A 132 2.92 8.67 -2.89
N PHE A 133 3.58 7.85 -2.09
CA PHE A 133 2.95 6.84 -1.26
C PHE A 133 2.72 7.37 0.14
N VAL A 134 1.46 7.49 0.55
CA VAL A 134 1.05 7.85 1.91
C VAL A 134 0.41 6.66 2.61
N SER A 135 0.76 6.43 3.88
CA SER A 135 0.19 5.32 4.65
C SER A 135 -1.28 5.53 4.94
N THR A 136 -2.04 4.46 4.76
CA THR A 136 -3.41 4.38 5.26
C THR A 136 -3.47 3.43 6.46
N ILE A 137 -4.54 2.67 6.57
CA ILE A 137 -4.79 1.72 7.65
C ILE A 137 -4.54 0.30 7.11
N GLY A 138 -3.99 -0.57 7.95
CA GLY A 138 -3.91 -2.00 7.66
C GLY A 138 -2.94 -2.34 6.54
N ARG A 139 -1.66 -1.97 6.65
CA ARG A 139 -0.60 -2.28 5.67
C ARG A 139 -0.97 -1.90 4.23
N SER A 140 -1.85 -0.91 4.10
CA SER A 140 -2.25 -0.32 2.84
C SER A 140 -1.62 1.05 2.65
N SER A 141 -1.53 1.50 1.42
CA SER A 141 -1.16 2.88 1.08
C SER A 141 -2.07 3.43 0.01
N LEU A 142 -2.11 4.75 -0.09
CA LEU A 142 -2.57 5.42 -1.30
C LEU A 142 -1.36 5.96 -2.04
N GLY A 143 -1.29 5.64 -3.33
CA GLY A 143 -0.37 6.24 -4.28
C GLY A 143 -1.08 7.39 -5.00
N LEU A 144 -0.51 8.58 -4.91
CA LEU A 144 -0.90 9.75 -5.68
C LEU A 144 0.03 9.82 -6.89
N PHE A 145 -0.47 9.52 -8.09
CA PHE A 145 0.35 9.40 -9.28
C PHE A 145 0.20 10.60 -10.21
N LEU A 146 1.32 11.01 -10.76
CA LEU A 146 1.43 11.90 -11.90
C LEU A 146 2.02 11.11 -13.06
N GLU A 147 1.43 11.20 -14.24
CA GLU A 147 1.91 10.58 -15.46
C GLU A 147 2.38 11.62 -16.47
N ARG A 148 3.30 11.23 -17.33
CA ARG A 148 3.88 12.08 -18.37
C ARG A 148 3.92 11.35 -19.70
N GLU A 149 3.39 12.00 -20.75
CA GLU A 149 3.41 11.48 -22.11
C GLU A 149 4.77 11.62 -22.79
N THR A 150 5.58 12.59 -22.35
CA THR A 150 6.89 12.88 -22.96
C THR A 150 7.98 13.11 -21.92
N GLY A 151 9.09 12.40 -22.08
CA GLY A 151 10.26 12.51 -21.17
C GLY A 151 10.04 11.82 -19.83
N GLU A 152 11.10 11.72 -19.06
CA GLU A 152 11.08 11.20 -17.70
C GLU A 152 11.00 12.33 -16.68
N PHE A 153 10.56 12.03 -15.45
CA PHE A 153 10.67 12.98 -14.34
C PHE A 153 12.13 13.18 -13.97
N THR A 154 12.53 14.46 -13.93
CA THR A 154 13.91 14.85 -13.62
C THR A 154 14.21 14.70 -12.13
N ASP A 155 15.51 14.64 -11.78
CA ASP A 155 15.92 14.58 -10.37
C ASP A 155 15.48 15.84 -9.59
N GLU A 156 15.41 17.00 -10.25
CA GLU A 156 14.90 18.23 -9.65
C GLU A 156 13.41 18.15 -9.33
N GLU A 157 12.60 17.61 -10.23
CA GLU A 157 11.16 17.39 -10.00
C GLU A 157 10.91 16.36 -8.89
N LEU A 158 11.70 15.30 -8.86
CA LEU A 158 11.65 14.32 -7.77
C LEU A 158 12.02 14.91 -6.43
N GLU A 159 13.00 15.83 -6.40
CA GLU A 159 13.38 16.53 -5.17
C GLU A 159 12.29 17.51 -4.72
N ILE A 160 11.65 18.23 -5.63
CA ILE A 160 10.48 19.07 -5.33
C ILE A 160 9.35 18.22 -4.73
N ALA A 161 9.06 17.06 -5.29
CA ALA A 161 8.07 16.13 -4.74
C ALA A 161 8.46 15.64 -3.34
N ARG A 162 9.74 15.32 -3.09
CA ARG A 162 10.24 14.92 -1.77
C ARG A 162 10.14 16.03 -0.74
N LEU A 163 10.44 17.28 -1.13
CA LEU A 163 10.29 18.46 -0.26
C LEU A 163 8.81 18.71 0.09
N ALA A 164 7.89 18.48 -0.85
CA ALA A 164 6.46 18.64 -0.62
C ALA A 164 5.85 17.47 0.18
N PHE A 165 6.46 16.29 0.14
CA PHE A 165 5.93 15.04 0.70
C PHE A 165 5.53 15.14 2.19
N PRO A 166 6.31 15.76 3.10
CA PRO A 166 5.90 15.91 4.50
C PRO A 166 4.58 16.68 4.67
N THR A 167 4.32 17.68 3.81
CA THR A 167 3.05 18.41 3.81
C THR A 167 1.91 17.53 3.32
N VAL A 168 2.13 16.76 2.26
CA VAL A 168 1.15 15.82 1.68
C VAL A 168 0.80 14.74 2.69
N ASP A 169 1.79 14.09 3.30
CA ASP A 169 1.60 13.05 4.32
C ASP A 169 0.91 13.61 5.57
N GLY A 170 1.30 14.80 6.05
CA GLY A 170 0.67 15.45 7.19
C GLY A 170 -0.80 15.79 6.96
N LEU A 171 -1.15 16.30 5.77
CA LEU A 171 -2.55 16.55 5.39
C LEU A 171 -3.33 15.24 5.29
N HIS A 172 -2.75 14.20 4.70
CA HIS A 172 -3.40 12.89 4.61
C HIS A 172 -3.67 12.29 6.00
N ARG A 173 -2.69 12.31 6.91
CA ARG A 173 -2.88 11.86 8.31
C ARG A 173 -3.98 12.64 9.02
N ALA A 174 -4.02 13.98 8.85
CA ALA A 174 -5.08 14.81 9.41
C ALA A 174 -6.45 14.44 8.82
N HIS A 175 -6.52 14.13 7.51
CA HIS A 175 -7.74 13.66 6.86
C HIS A 175 -8.24 12.35 7.46
N ILE A 176 -7.36 11.36 7.61
CA ILE A 176 -7.68 10.08 8.27
C ILE A 176 -8.23 10.32 9.69
N GLY A 177 -7.55 11.18 10.48
CA GLY A 177 -8.04 11.56 11.81
C GLY A 177 -9.45 12.13 11.79
N ARG A 178 -9.75 13.04 10.85
CA ARG A 178 -11.10 13.63 10.70
C ARG A 178 -12.15 12.60 10.30
N LEU A 179 -11.81 11.63 9.45
CA LEU A 179 -12.74 10.57 9.09
C LEU A 179 -13.08 9.70 10.31
N PHE A 180 -12.10 9.32 11.14
CA PHE A 180 -12.35 8.59 12.38
C PHE A 180 -13.23 9.40 13.37
N GLU A 181 -12.96 10.68 13.55
CA GLU A 181 -13.81 11.54 14.39
C GLU A 181 -15.27 11.56 13.93
N ARG A 182 -15.50 11.60 12.61
CA ARG A 182 -16.86 11.56 12.03
C ARG A 182 -17.56 10.23 12.28
N VAL A 183 -16.83 9.12 12.08
CA VAL A 183 -17.36 7.78 12.36
C VAL A 183 -17.70 7.60 13.84
N GLN A 184 -16.86 8.08 14.76
CA GLN A 184 -17.13 8.05 16.20
C GLN A 184 -18.37 8.86 16.59
N ARG A 185 -18.66 9.96 15.89
CA ARG A 185 -19.87 10.78 16.10
C ARG A 185 -21.12 10.19 15.44
N GLY A 186 -21.00 9.14 14.68
CA GLY A 186 -22.11 8.55 13.92
C GLY A 186 -22.54 9.37 12.69
N ASP A 187 -21.70 10.30 12.23
CA ASP A 187 -22.05 11.29 11.21
C ASP A 187 -21.95 10.77 9.76
N SER A 188 -21.56 9.53 9.52
CA SER A 188 -21.38 9.04 8.14
C SER A 188 -21.33 7.53 8.01
N ALA A 189 -21.66 7.04 6.82
CA ALA A 189 -21.19 5.75 6.30
C ALA A 189 -19.66 5.68 6.43
N SER A 190 -19.12 4.51 6.76
CA SER A 190 -17.67 4.28 6.85
C SER A 190 -16.99 4.71 5.54
N PRO A 191 -15.85 5.42 5.59
CA PRO A 191 -15.08 5.69 4.39
C PRO A 191 -14.70 4.39 3.69
N ALA A 192 -14.60 4.39 2.36
CA ALA A 192 -14.35 3.20 1.55
C ALA A 192 -13.12 2.39 2.00
N PHE A 193 -12.08 3.02 2.56
CA PHE A 193 -10.92 2.32 3.12
C PHE A 193 -11.16 1.69 4.51
N LEU A 194 -12.33 1.95 5.14
CA LEU A 194 -12.81 1.30 6.35
C LEU A 194 -13.96 0.32 6.05
N ASP A 195 -14.24 0.02 4.79
CA ASP A 195 -15.30 -0.91 4.36
C ASP A 195 -14.99 -2.38 4.69
N GLY A 196 -14.00 -2.63 5.49
CA GLY A 196 -13.67 -3.94 5.98
C GLY A 196 -14.20 -4.20 7.39
N SER A 197 -13.95 -5.38 7.87
CA SER A 197 -14.14 -5.75 9.28
C SER A 197 -12.89 -5.31 10.06
N VAL A 198 -12.94 -4.13 10.68
CA VAL A 198 -11.79 -3.46 11.31
C VAL A 198 -12.09 -3.10 12.77
N LEU A 199 -11.12 -3.34 13.65
CA LEU A 199 -11.06 -2.87 15.05
C LEU A 199 -9.77 -2.07 15.25
N VAL A 200 -9.87 -0.90 15.85
CA VAL A 200 -8.73 -0.09 16.30
C VAL A 200 -8.76 -0.04 17.83
N GLN A 201 -7.67 -0.42 18.46
CA GLN A 201 -7.45 -0.29 19.89
C GLN A 201 -6.29 0.66 20.17
N ASP A 202 -6.34 1.35 21.31
CA ASP A 202 -5.18 2.09 21.79
C ASP A 202 -4.08 1.11 22.31
N ARG A 203 -2.96 1.66 22.75
CA ARG A 203 -1.85 0.87 23.34
C ARG A 203 -2.22 0.09 24.60
N HIS A 204 -3.35 0.43 25.24
CA HIS A 204 -3.87 -0.26 26.43
C HIS A 204 -4.93 -1.31 26.10
N GLY A 205 -5.25 -1.50 24.81
CA GLY A 205 -6.27 -2.44 24.33
C GLY A 205 -7.70 -1.90 24.41
N VAL A 206 -7.87 -0.59 24.69
CA VAL A 206 -9.19 0.04 24.69
C VAL A 206 -9.64 0.27 23.24
N GLU A 207 -10.87 -0.16 22.92
CA GLU A 207 -11.45 0.09 21.61
C GLU A 207 -11.61 1.61 21.36
N ILE A 208 -10.95 2.08 20.31
CA ILE A 208 -11.08 3.45 19.81
C ILE A 208 -12.12 3.51 18.69
N HIS A 209 -12.14 2.48 17.85
CA HIS A 209 -13.08 2.38 16.74
C HIS A 209 -13.28 0.93 16.35
N SER A 210 -14.52 0.58 15.95
CA SER A 210 -14.82 -0.66 15.25
C SER A 210 -15.87 -0.42 14.17
N THR A 211 -15.72 -1.12 13.03
CA THR A 211 -16.72 -1.07 11.96
C THR A 211 -17.95 -1.90 12.31
N ALA A 212 -19.07 -1.64 11.62
CA ALA A 212 -20.28 -2.46 11.78
C ALA A 212 -20.01 -3.93 11.37
N ALA A 213 -19.22 -4.15 10.32
CA ALA A 213 -18.81 -5.48 9.87
C ALA A 213 -18.01 -6.22 10.95
N TRP A 214 -17.07 -5.52 11.62
CA TRP A 214 -16.32 -6.07 12.75
C TRP A 214 -17.24 -6.50 13.88
N ARG A 215 -18.11 -5.60 14.34
CA ARG A 215 -19.03 -5.89 15.44
C ARG A 215 -19.92 -7.08 15.13
N SER A 216 -20.44 -7.18 13.90
CA SER A 216 -21.25 -8.32 13.47
C SER A 216 -20.43 -9.62 13.46
N ALA A 217 -19.21 -9.60 12.95
CA ALA A 217 -18.32 -10.78 12.92
C ALA A 217 -17.94 -11.22 14.35
N ALA A 218 -17.50 -10.31 15.20
CA ALA A 218 -17.10 -10.60 16.58
C ALA A 218 -18.30 -11.08 17.44
N GLN A 219 -19.52 -10.62 17.14
CA GLN A 219 -20.73 -11.12 17.79
C GLN A 219 -21.10 -12.53 17.30
N ALA A 220 -20.86 -12.84 16.03
CA ALA A 220 -21.13 -14.16 15.45
C ALA A 220 -20.09 -15.20 15.90
N ASP A 221 -18.82 -14.81 16.04
CA ASP A 221 -17.74 -15.70 16.46
C ASP A 221 -16.90 -15.07 17.60
N PRO A 222 -17.13 -15.46 18.87
CA PRO A 222 -16.37 -14.96 20.01
C PRO A 222 -14.85 -15.25 19.94
N ARG A 223 -14.41 -16.27 19.18
CA ARG A 223 -12.99 -16.62 19.01
C ARG A 223 -12.19 -15.49 18.36
N ILE A 224 -12.85 -14.60 17.60
CA ILE A 224 -12.21 -13.39 17.05
C ILE A 224 -11.63 -12.54 18.17
N MET A 225 -12.39 -12.34 19.24
CA MET A 225 -11.92 -11.53 20.39
C MET A 225 -10.86 -12.26 21.22
N ASP A 226 -10.93 -13.61 21.31
CA ASP A 226 -9.88 -14.40 21.96
C ASP A 226 -8.56 -14.28 21.17
N ALA A 227 -8.61 -14.33 19.83
CA ALA A 227 -7.47 -14.11 18.95
C ALA A 227 -6.90 -12.70 19.09
N VAL A 228 -7.75 -11.66 19.13
CA VAL A 228 -7.34 -10.26 19.38
C VAL A 228 -6.55 -10.13 20.69
N GLN A 229 -7.01 -10.80 21.74
CA GLN A 229 -6.32 -10.77 23.04
C GLN A 229 -5.01 -11.56 23.03
N ALA A 230 -4.94 -12.64 22.27
CA ALA A 230 -3.73 -13.46 22.16
C ALA A 230 -2.62 -12.81 21.31
N MET A 231 -2.98 -11.94 20.38
CA MET A 231 -2.02 -11.26 19.49
C MET A 231 -1.34 -10.09 20.23
N ALA A 232 -0.07 -10.28 20.63
CA ALA A 232 0.70 -9.26 21.37
C ALA A 232 1.31 -8.17 20.46
N GLY A 233 1.34 -8.35 19.13
CA GLY A 233 1.96 -7.44 18.17
C GLY A 233 1.57 -7.79 16.75
N GLU A 234 2.34 -7.27 15.79
CA GLU A 234 2.10 -7.52 14.36
C GLU A 234 2.04 -9.01 14.04
N GLY A 235 1.05 -9.40 13.26
CA GLY A 235 0.88 -10.80 12.87
C GLY A 235 -0.41 -11.09 12.15
N ALA A 236 -0.61 -12.38 11.88
CA ALA A 236 -1.84 -12.90 11.29
C ALA A 236 -2.22 -14.23 11.94
N GLU A 237 -3.50 -14.45 12.14
CA GLU A 237 -4.09 -15.69 12.67
C GLU A 237 -5.21 -16.17 11.76
N CYS A 238 -5.21 -17.47 11.44
CA CYS A 238 -6.25 -18.09 10.64
C CYS A 238 -7.42 -18.50 11.54
N LEU A 239 -8.59 -17.97 11.26
CA LEU A 239 -9.86 -18.37 11.85
C LEU A 239 -10.64 -19.24 10.86
N ASP A 240 -11.78 -19.79 11.29
CA ASP A 240 -12.56 -20.70 10.41
C ASP A 240 -13.08 -19.99 9.15
N ASP A 241 -13.47 -18.71 9.25
CA ASP A 241 -14.12 -17.95 8.18
C ASP A 241 -13.27 -16.84 7.58
N GLY A 242 -12.01 -16.68 8.04
CA GLY A 242 -11.14 -15.59 7.54
C GLY A 242 -9.78 -15.55 8.19
N ILE A 243 -9.02 -14.54 7.83
CA ILE A 243 -7.71 -14.25 8.39
C ILE A 243 -7.80 -12.96 9.19
N LEU A 244 -7.48 -13.06 10.49
CA LEU A 244 -7.30 -11.91 11.35
C LEU A 244 -5.85 -11.42 11.25
N THR A 245 -5.66 -10.15 10.89
CA THR A 245 -4.35 -9.48 10.89
C THR A 245 -4.30 -8.45 12.00
N CYS A 246 -3.12 -8.24 12.57
CA CYS A 246 -2.83 -7.20 13.54
C CYS A 246 -1.65 -6.37 13.04
N ASP A 247 -1.83 -5.06 12.93
CA ASP A 247 -0.78 -4.09 12.67
C ASP A 247 -0.59 -3.19 13.89
N VAL A 248 0.67 -2.86 14.22
CA VAL A 248 0.98 -1.87 15.25
C VAL A 248 0.99 -0.50 14.59
N LEU A 249 0.19 0.41 15.15
CA LEU A 249 0.10 1.78 14.67
C LEU A 249 1.30 2.61 15.13
N ASP A 250 1.77 3.51 14.29
CA ASP A 250 2.89 4.38 14.65
C ASP A 250 2.53 5.36 15.78
N ARG A 251 3.55 5.88 16.47
CA ARG A 251 3.37 6.81 17.60
C ARG A 251 2.70 8.15 17.24
N TYR A 252 2.59 8.46 15.94
CA TYR A 252 1.95 9.67 15.44
C TYR A 252 0.56 9.41 14.88
N PHE A 253 0.08 8.18 14.94
CA PHE A 253 -1.27 7.88 14.46
C PHE A 253 -2.31 8.64 15.31
N PRO A 254 -3.15 9.51 14.71
CA PRO A 254 -3.84 10.58 15.44
C PRO A 254 -4.75 10.13 16.57
N LEU A 255 -5.40 8.96 16.44
CA LEU A 255 -6.43 8.51 17.39
C LEU A 255 -5.95 7.38 18.31
N ALA A 256 -4.97 6.62 17.89
CA ALA A 256 -4.45 5.48 18.63
C ALA A 256 -2.92 5.39 18.52
N PRO A 257 -2.14 6.36 19.09
CA PRO A 257 -0.69 6.32 19.04
C PRO A 257 -0.18 5.03 19.68
N GLU A 258 0.71 4.32 18.99
CA GLU A 258 1.23 3.01 19.42
C GLU A 258 0.14 1.97 19.68
N GLY A 259 -1.04 2.19 19.13
CA GLY A 259 -2.18 1.30 19.22
C GLY A 259 -2.05 0.11 18.28
N ARG A 260 -3.14 -0.65 18.14
CA ARG A 260 -3.21 -1.81 17.27
C ARG A 260 -4.43 -1.70 16.36
N LEU A 261 -4.24 -2.08 15.11
CA LEU A 261 -5.32 -2.23 14.16
C LEU A 261 -5.48 -3.71 13.83
N PHE A 262 -6.67 -4.20 14.01
CA PHE A 262 -7.05 -5.55 13.61
C PHE A 262 -7.96 -5.46 12.39
N ALA A 263 -7.68 -6.27 11.38
CA ALA A 263 -8.53 -6.43 10.21
C ALA A 263 -8.85 -7.90 10.02
N LEU A 264 -10.14 -8.20 9.83
CA LEU A 264 -10.62 -9.53 9.51
C LEU A 264 -11.01 -9.57 8.03
N ALA A 265 -10.24 -10.30 7.25
CA ALA A 265 -10.52 -10.56 5.85
C ALA A 265 -11.19 -11.92 5.68
N PRO A 266 -12.39 -12.00 5.07
CA PRO A 266 -13.00 -13.29 4.77
C PRO A 266 -12.14 -14.05 3.76
N TYR A 267 -12.20 -15.37 3.79
CA TYR A 267 -11.57 -16.17 2.75
C TYR A 267 -12.24 -15.92 1.40
N SER A 268 -11.45 -16.00 0.33
CA SER A 268 -12.00 -16.02 -1.03
C SER A 268 -13.04 -17.13 -1.19
N ALA A 269 -14.06 -16.86 -2.00
CA ALA A 269 -15.04 -17.87 -2.39
C ALA A 269 -14.42 -18.99 -3.25
N ASP A 270 -13.27 -18.74 -3.86
CA ASP A 270 -12.47 -19.73 -4.59
C ASP A 270 -11.74 -20.66 -3.60
N PRO A 271 -12.03 -21.98 -3.62
CA PRO A 271 -11.39 -22.95 -2.73
C PRO A 271 -9.86 -23.03 -2.88
N GLU A 272 -9.33 -22.79 -4.08
CA GLU A 272 -7.87 -22.81 -4.31
C GLU A 272 -7.20 -21.57 -3.70
N GLU A 273 -7.78 -20.40 -3.91
CA GLU A 273 -7.30 -19.15 -3.29
C GLU A 273 -7.42 -19.19 -1.78
N ARG A 274 -8.53 -19.71 -1.26
CA ARG A 274 -8.72 -19.93 0.18
C ARG A 274 -7.63 -20.81 0.77
N THR A 275 -7.36 -21.95 0.14
CA THR A 275 -6.32 -22.89 0.58
C THR A 275 -4.94 -22.22 0.56
N ALA A 276 -4.62 -21.51 -0.52
CA ALA A 276 -3.35 -20.78 -0.66
C ALA A 276 -3.17 -19.70 0.42
N ALA A 277 -4.24 -18.94 0.72
CA ALA A 277 -4.24 -17.92 1.76
C ALA A 277 -4.00 -18.51 3.16
N ILE A 278 -4.70 -19.60 3.51
CA ILE A 278 -4.53 -20.31 4.79
C ILE A 278 -3.10 -20.86 4.93
N GLU A 279 -2.58 -21.51 3.88
CA GLU A 279 -1.22 -22.06 3.89
C GLU A 279 -0.15 -20.97 4.03
N ARG A 280 -0.35 -19.84 3.36
CA ARG A 280 0.57 -18.68 3.45
C ARG A 280 0.55 -18.06 4.85
N ALA A 281 -0.63 -17.81 5.42
CA ALA A 281 -0.77 -17.28 6.77
C ALA A 281 -0.17 -18.23 7.82
N SER A 282 -0.45 -19.54 7.69
CA SER A 282 0.13 -20.58 8.54
C SER A 282 1.64 -20.68 8.44
N LEU A 283 2.22 -20.47 7.25
CA LEU A 283 3.67 -20.40 7.09
C LEU A 283 4.23 -19.14 7.77
N LEU A 284 3.66 -17.96 7.50
CA LEU A 284 4.11 -16.69 8.08
C LEU A 284 4.07 -16.70 9.61
N ALA A 285 3.07 -17.35 10.22
CA ALA A 285 2.99 -17.50 11.68
C ALA A 285 4.17 -18.29 12.28
N ARG A 286 4.78 -19.20 11.50
CA ARG A 286 5.95 -20.02 11.92
C ARG A 286 7.29 -19.34 11.68
N LEU A 287 7.33 -18.28 10.90
CA LEU A 287 8.56 -17.54 10.59
C LEU A 287 8.78 -16.42 11.60
N ASN A 288 10.04 -16.21 11.99
CA ASN A 288 10.41 -15.02 12.76
C ASN A 288 10.38 -13.75 11.87
N PRO A 289 10.42 -12.53 12.44
CA PRO A 289 10.32 -11.29 11.65
C PRO A 289 11.35 -11.20 10.51
N ARG A 290 12.61 -11.60 10.74
CA ARG A 290 13.66 -11.59 9.72
C ARG A 290 13.47 -12.65 8.63
N GLU A 291 12.96 -13.82 8.99
CA GLU A 291 12.59 -14.84 8.02
C GLU A 291 11.41 -14.40 7.14
N ARG A 292 10.44 -13.65 7.69
CA ARG A 292 9.33 -13.07 6.93
C ARG A 292 9.83 -12.04 5.91
N GLU A 293 10.74 -11.14 6.30
CA GLU A 293 11.37 -10.19 5.39
C GLU A 293 12.08 -10.92 4.22
N VAL A 294 12.89 -11.93 4.54
CA VAL A 294 13.58 -12.74 3.52
C VAL A 294 12.59 -13.51 2.63
N PHE A 295 11.53 -14.06 3.20
CA PHE A 295 10.47 -14.75 2.48
C PHE A 295 9.77 -13.82 1.47
N ASN A 296 9.37 -12.63 1.89
CA ASN A 296 8.75 -11.64 1.01
C ASN A 296 9.69 -11.24 -0.14
N LEU A 297 10.97 -11.02 0.16
CA LEU A 297 11.97 -10.71 -0.87
C LEU A 297 12.20 -11.88 -1.86
N ILE A 298 12.07 -13.13 -1.42
CA ILE A 298 12.09 -14.30 -2.32
C ILE A 298 10.87 -14.28 -3.25
N LEU A 299 9.67 -14.03 -2.71
CA LEU A 299 8.45 -14.00 -3.51
C LEU A 299 8.48 -12.90 -4.59
N ALA A 300 9.19 -11.82 -4.33
CA ALA A 300 9.46 -10.74 -5.30
C ALA A 300 10.62 -11.06 -6.28
N GLY A 301 11.11 -12.28 -6.32
CA GLY A 301 12.18 -12.67 -7.22
C GLY A 301 13.60 -12.25 -6.77
N GLY A 302 13.76 -11.81 -5.52
CA GLY A 302 15.03 -11.37 -4.96
C GLY A 302 16.08 -12.49 -4.92
N SER A 303 17.24 -12.28 -5.57
CA SER A 303 18.40 -13.17 -5.46
C SER A 303 19.03 -13.09 -4.06
N THR A 304 19.79 -14.11 -3.65
CA THR A 304 20.57 -14.06 -2.39
C THR A 304 21.46 -12.82 -2.29
N SER A 305 22.01 -12.35 -3.41
CA SER A 305 22.86 -11.16 -3.44
C SER A 305 22.08 -9.87 -3.29
N SER A 306 20.89 -9.76 -3.90
CA SER A 306 20.02 -8.59 -3.74
C SER A 306 19.44 -8.53 -2.31
N ILE A 307 18.94 -9.64 -1.78
CA ILE A 307 18.44 -9.73 -0.40
C ILE A 307 19.52 -9.35 0.63
N SER A 308 20.75 -9.84 0.44
CA SER A 308 21.92 -9.51 1.27
C SER A 308 22.17 -7.99 1.32
N LYS A 309 22.02 -7.29 0.19
CA LYS A 309 22.21 -5.84 0.11
C LYS A 309 21.04 -5.08 0.72
N VAL A 310 19.79 -5.47 0.39
CA VAL A 310 18.57 -4.82 0.91
C VAL A 310 18.52 -4.88 2.43
N LEU A 311 18.77 -6.04 3.00
CA LEU A 311 18.69 -6.24 4.46
C LEU A 311 20.00 -5.93 5.20
N SER A 312 21.05 -5.49 4.49
CA SER A 312 22.40 -5.27 5.05
C SER A 312 22.95 -6.49 5.81
N LEU A 313 22.71 -7.70 5.27
CA LEU A 313 23.11 -8.97 5.86
C LEU A 313 24.23 -9.65 5.04
N ALA A 314 25.06 -10.47 5.68
CA ALA A 314 25.99 -11.32 4.95
C ALA A 314 25.23 -12.36 4.08
N LYS A 315 25.75 -12.68 2.88
CA LYS A 315 25.15 -13.69 1.99
C LYS A 315 24.94 -15.05 2.67
N GLY A 316 25.84 -15.43 3.58
CA GLY A 316 25.73 -16.65 4.39
C GLY A 316 24.51 -16.62 5.31
N THR A 317 24.24 -15.46 5.93
CA THR A 317 23.07 -15.26 6.80
C THR A 317 21.78 -15.37 6.01
N VAL A 318 21.70 -14.76 4.83
CA VAL A 318 20.54 -14.88 3.93
C VAL A 318 20.31 -16.33 3.51
N LYS A 319 21.38 -17.10 3.21
CA LYS A 319 21.26 -18.53 2.91
C LYS A 319 20.69 -19.32 4.09
N ASN A 320 21.09 -18.99 5.33
CA ASN A 320 20.55 -19.64 6.52
C ASN A 320 19.06 -19.34 6.70
N TYR A 321 18.62 -18.10 6.49
CA TYR A 321 17.20 -17.75 6.51
C TYR A 321 16.43 -18.50 5.41
N LYS A 322 16.95 -18.58 4.18
CA LYS A 322 16.34 -19.36 3.11
C LYS A 322 16.17 -20.84 3.51
N LEU A 323 17.19 -21.44 4.13
CA LEU A 323 17.11 -22.81 4.62
C LEU A 323 16.04 -22.99 5.72
N ALA A 324 15.91 -22.02 6.63
CA ALA A 324 14.87 -22.05 7.65
C ALA A 324 13.47 -21.94 7.02
N ILE A 325 13.29 -21.03 6.05
CA ILE A 325 12.02 -20.88 5.30
C ILE A 325 11.69 -22.16 4.53
N TYR A 326 12.67 -22.80 3.87
CA TYR A 326 12.45 -24.09 3.18
C TYR A 326 12.01 -25.19 4.14
N ARG A 327 12.63 -25.29 5.31
CA ARG A 327 12.21 -26.25 6.36
C ARG A 327 10.80 -25.97 6.85
N ALA A 328 10.48 -24.70 7.12
CA ALA A 328 9.16 -24.30 7.60
C ALA A 328 8.06 -24.53 6.53
N SER A 329 8.37 -24.30 5.25
CA SER A 329 7.42 -24.47 4.14
C SER A 329 7.32 -25.90 3.60
N GLY A 330 8.28 -26.77 3.92
CA GLY A 330 8.40 -28.10 3.30
C GLY A 330 8.84 -28.06 1.83
N LEU A 331 9.35 -26.92 1.35
CA LEU A 331 9.79 -26.72 -0.02
C LEU A 331 11.34 -26.68 -0.09
N THR A 332 11.89 -26.88 -1.27
CA THR A 332 13.35 -27.04 -1.44
C THR A 332 13.98 -25.97 -2.34
N SER A 333 13.20 -25.08 -2.92
CA SER A 333 13.71 -24.07 -3.86
C SER A 333 12.92 -22.78 -3.86
N GLU A 334 13.56 -21.67 -4.25
CA GLU A 334 12.94 -20.37 -4.44
C GLU A 334 11.80 -20.44 -5.46
N ARG A 335 12.04 -21.13 -6.57
CA ARG A 335 11.02 -21.31 -7.61
C ARG A 335 9.77 -21.99 -7.06
N ALA A 336 9.91 -23.01 -6.22
CA ALA A 336 8.78 -23.69 -5.60
C ALA A 336 8.03 -22.78 -4.61
N LEU A 337 8.74 -21.92 -3.86
CA LEU A 337 8.13 -20.92 -3.00
C LEU A 337 7.33 -19.90 -3.80
N ILE A 338 7.91 -19.35 -4.87
CA ILE A 338 7.25 -18.36 -5.75
C ILE A 338 6.03 -19.01 -6.42
N GLN A 339 6.16 -20.24 -6.91
CA GLN A 339 5.04 -20.94 -7.56
C GLN A 339 3.89 -21.23 -6.59
N LYS A 340 4.21 -21.53 -5.32
CA LYS A 340 3.20 -21.89 -4.32
C LYS A 340 2.57 -20.68 -3.63
N TYR A 341 3.37 -19.67 -3.28
CA TYR A 341 2.98 -18.55 -2.43
C TYR A 341 3.06 -17.19 -3.14
N GLY A 342 3.62 -17.14 -4.34
CA GLY A 342 3.60 -15.96 -5.19
C GLY A 342 2.18 -15.65 -5.66
N VAL A 343 1.88 -14.39 -5.88
CA VAL A 343 0.59 -13.98 -6.46
C VAL A 343 0.51 -14.59 -7.86
N ARG A 344 -0.46 -15.46 -8.09
CA ARG A 344 -0.77 -15.94 -9.44
C ARG A 344 -1.30 -14.74 -10.23
N GLY A 345 -0.53 -14.29 -11.24
CA GLY A 345 -0.97 -13.30 -12.20
C GLY A 345 -2.02 -13.86 -13.11
#